data_f3cf6c20d72fc779e133acbab7c89aa9
#
_entry.id   f3cf6c20d72fc779e133acbab7c89aa9
#
_cell.length_a   1.000
_cell.length_b   1.000
_cell.length_c   1.000
_cell.angle_alpha   90.00
_cell.angle_beta   90.00
_cell.angle_gamma   90.00
#
_symmetry.space_group_name_H-M   'P 1'
#
loop_
_entity.id
_entity.type
_entity.pdbx_description
1 polymer ?
#
loop_
_entity_poly.entity_id
_entity_poly.type
_entity_poly.pdbx_seq_one_letter_code
_entity_poly.pdbx_strand_id
1 'polypeptide(L)'
;NAGNFTANAMIEAKYGNIEVGNLQDAQLDLGYVGTAKIRNAKDLTIDSKYSNLDIQDIQSLRMEIKYGNLTIESVSRLDMEIKYSDAKIGTLKDALNVSSLSYSNLKIRNLSPSFSKVNVESHYGNLEVALPAKTSFRIVAENMKYSSCDVNGFNITRKHFDDEDRDKNYTYEINGG
;
A
#
# COMPACT_ATOMS: atom_id res chain seq x y z
N ASN A 1 -25.40 7.41 3.21
CA ASN A 1 -24.63 7.42 4.47
C ASN A 1 -24.98 6.19 5.28
N ALA A 2 -24.01 5.39 5.63
CA ALA A 2 -24.14 4.30 6.59
C ALA A 2 -23.46 4.73 7.91
N GLY A 3 -24.14 4.45 9.02
CA GLY A 3 -23.65 4.81 10.36
C GLY A 3 -22.47 3.91 10.83
N ASN A 4 -22.36 3.77 12.14
CA ASN A 4 -21.37 2.89 12.74
C ASN A 4 -21.88 1.45 12.78
N PHE A 5 -21.03 0.49 12.43
CA PHE A 5 -21.32 -0.93 12.54
C PHE A 5 -20.41 -1.53 13.60
N THR A 6 -21.01 -2.10 14.63
CA THR A 6 -20.31 -2.76 15.75
C THR A 6 -20.18 -4.27 15.59
N ALA A 7 -20.70 -4.82 14.49
CA ALA A 7 -20.64 -6.23 14.12
C ALA A 7 -20.09 -6.36 12.70
N ASN A 8 -19.89 -7.60 12.25
CA ASN A 8 -19.45 -7.88 10.90
C ASN A 8 -20.43 -7.29 9.89
N ALA A 9 -19.92 -6.52 8.92
CA ALA A 9 -20.72 -5.89 7.90
C ALA A 9 -20.30 -6.40 6.51
N MET A 10 -21.30 -6.68 5.65
CA MET A 10 -21.06 -6.90 4.23
C MET A 10 -21.78 -5.79 3.47
N ILE A 11 -21.03 -5.06 2.64
CA ILE A 11 -21.56 -3.92 1.90
C ILE A 11 -21.24 -4.13 0.42
N GLU A 12 -22.27 -4.25 -0.40
CA GLU A 12 -22.16 -4.22 -1.86
C GLU A 12 -22.69 -2.88 -2.35
N ALA A 13 -21.91 -2.16 -3.16
CA ALA A 13 -22.33 -0.90 -3.75
C ALA A 13 -21.93 -0.83 -5.22
N LYS A 14 -22.92 -0.49 -6.05
CA LYS A 14 -22.74 -0.24 -7.49
C LYS A 14 -23.36 1.11 -7.80
N TYR A 15 -22.52 1.96 -8.39
CA TYR A 15 -22.83 3.35 -8.73
C TYR A 15 -23.09 4.26 -7.52
N GLY A 16 -22.84 5.54 -7.71
CA GLY A 16 -23.07 6.57 -6.68
C GLY A 16 -21.87 6.77 -5.76
N ASN A 17 -22.13 7.26 -4.56
CA ASN A 17 -21.11 7.49 -3.53
C ASN A 17 -21.57 6.85 -2.23
N ILE A 18 -20.60 6.36 -1.45
CA ILE A 18 -20.87 5.82 -0.12
C ILE A 18 -20.02 6.53 0.93
N GLU A 19 -20.55 6.67 2.10
CA GLU A 19 -19.85 7.15 3.28
C GLU A 19 -20.18 6.24 4.45
N VAL A 20 -19.14 5.65 5.05
CA VAL A 20 -19.27 4.74 6.19
C VAL A 20 -18.47 5.31 7.36
N GLY A 21 -19.06 5.29 8.53
CA GLY A 21 -18.44 5.75 9.77
C GLY A 21 -17.40 4.76 10.30
N ASN A 22 -17.69 4.15 11.44
CA ASN A 22 -16.78 3.19 12.07
C ASN A 22 -17.21 1.76 11.77
N LEU A 23 -16.25 0.91 11.42
CA LEU A 23 -16.41 -0.51 11.17
C LEU A 23 -15.54 -1.31 12.15
N GLN A 24 -16.03 -2.46 12.61
CA GLN A 24 -15.16 -3.45 13.27
C GLN A 24 -14.55 -4.35 12.20
N ASP A 25 -15.27 -5.36 11.77
CA ASP A 25 -14.88 -6.26 10.71
C ASP A 25 -15.86 -6.10 9.55
N ALA A 26 -15.37 -5.85 8.35
CA ALA A 26 -16.25 -5.62 7.20
C ALA A 26 -15.66 -6.13 5.89
N GLN A 27 -16.57 -6.49 4.98
CA GLN A 27 -16.26 -6.78 3.59
C GLN A 27 -17.03 -5.82 2.70
N LEU A 28 -16.32 -5.19 1.75
CA LEU A 28 -16.90 -4.27 0.77
C LEU A 28 -16.63 -4.79 -0.65
N ASP A 29 -17.67 -4.83 -1.46
CA ASP A 29 -17.61 -5.04 -2.91
C ASP A 29 -18.09 -3.77 -3.61
N LEU A 30 -17.19 -3.11 -4.33
CA LEU A 30 -17.42 -1.77 -4.89
C LEU A 30 -17.22 -1.77 -6.40
N GLY A 31 -18.28 -1.48 -7.14
CA GLY A 31 -18.26 -1.37 -8.59
C GLY A 31 -18.76 -0.02 -9.10
N TYR A 32 -17.95 0.72 -9.86
CA TYR A 32 -18.35 2.01 -10.44
C TYR A 32 -18.82 3.04 -9.39
N VAL A 33 -18.27 2.98 -8.19
CA VAL A 33 -18.53 3.94 -7.11
C VAL A 33 -17.68 5.18 -7.33
N GLY A 34 -18.30 6.35 -7.42
CA GLY A 34 -17.57 7.60 -7.62
C GLY A 34 -16.55 7.84 -6.51
N THR A 35 -17.00 7.82 -5.25
CA THR A 35 -16.12 7.85 -4.08
C THR A 35 -16.72 7.06 -2.92
N ALA A 36 -15.93 6.16 -2.35
CA ALA A 36 -16.22 5.48 -1.09
C ALA A 36 -15.37 6.08 0.02
N LYS A 37 -16.01 6.69 1.02
CA LYS A 37 -15.34 7.25 2.20
C LYS A 37 -15.53 6.34 3.40
N ILE A 38 -14.44 5.98 4.07
CA ILE A 38 -14.44 5.14 5.27
C ILE A 38 -13.62 5.85 6.33
N ARG A 39 -14.21 6.11 7.50
CA ARG A 39 -13.50 6.82 8.57
C ARG A 39 -12.56 5.91 9.31
N ASN A 40 -13.07 4.90 10.01
CA ASN A 40 -12.25 4.00 10.79
C ASN A 40 -12.67 2.55 10.57
N ALA A 41 -11.72 1.64 10.51
CA ALA A 41 -12.00 0.22 10.56
C ALA A 41 -10.91 -0.56 11.30
N LYS A 42 -11.30 -1.68 11.90
CA LYS A 42 -10.34 -2.58 12.51
C LYS A 42 -9.81 -3.56 11.46
N ASP A 43 -10.63 -4.45 10.96
CA ASP A 43 -10.28 -5.40 9.91
C ASP A 43 -11.22 -5.21 8.71
N LEU A 44 -10.64 -4.91 7.54
CA LEU A 44 -11.40 -4.60 6.35
C LEU A 44 -10.89 -5.38 5.15
N THR A 45 -11.84 -5.96 4.40
CA THR A 45 -11.57 -6.57 3.09
C THR A 45 -12.32 -5.81 2.02
N ILE A 46 -11.64 -5.39 0.95
CA ILE A 46 -12.26 -4.61 -0.15
C ILE A 46 -11.90 -5.25 -1.50
N ASP A 47 -12.91 -5.51 -2.32
CA ASP A 47 -12.78 -5.66 -3.77
C ASP A 47 -13.34 -4.40 -4.43
N SER A 48 -12.51 -3.71 -5.24
CA SER A 48 -12.88 -2.42 -5.81
C SER A 48 -12.52 -2.34 -7.29
N LYS A 49 -13.54 -2.06 -8.11
CA LYS A 49 -13.38 -1.88 -9.56
C LYS A 49 -14.02 -0.57 -10.01
N TYR A 50 -13.26 0.21 -10.78
CA TYR A 50 -13.73 1.50 -11.32
C TYR A 50 -14.25 2.46 -10.24
N SER A 51 -13.57 2.49 -9.09
CA SER A 51 -14.03 3.24 -7.92
C SER A 51 -12.88 3.95 -7.22
N ASN A 52 -13.16 5.07 -6.56
CA ASN A 52 -12.18 5.77 -5.75
C ASN A 52 -12.44 5.53 -4.27
N LEU A 53 -11.40 5.34 -3.49
CA LEU A 53 -11.47 5.09 -2.05
C LEU A 53 -10.71 6.17 -1.29
N ASP A 54 -11.33 6.65 -0.23
CA ASP A 54 -10.76 7.59 0.73
C ASP A 54 -10.98 7.03 2.14
N ILE A 55 -9.89 6.58 2.77
CA ILE A 55 -9.90 5.85 4.03
C ILE A 55 -9.06 6.62 5.04
N GLN A 56 -9.60 6.90 6.22
CA GLN A 56 -8.87 7.65 7.22
C GLN A 56 -7.94 6.75 8.05
N ASP A 57 -8.47 5.96 8.98
CA ASP A 57 -7.63 5.12 9.86
C ASP A 57 -8.09 3.67 9.86
N ILE A 58 -7.14 2.77 9.62
CA ILE A 58 -7.40 1.34 9.54
C ILE A 58 -6.32 0.56 10.27
N GLN A 59 -6.70 -0.47 11.00
CA GLN A 59 -5.74 -1.35 11.64
C GLN A 59 -5.21 -2.39 10.65
N SER A 60 -6.10 -3.09 9.94
CA SER A 60 -5.74 -4.13 8.98
C SER A 60 -6.61 -4.04 7.75
N LEU A 61 -5.99 -3.95 6.57
CA LEU A 61 -6.67 -3.88 5.29
C LEU A 61 -6.14 -4.94 4.35
N ARG A 62 -7.07 -5.75 3.81
CA ARG A 62 -6.83 -6.58 2.63
C ARG A 62 -7.66 -6.05 1.48
N MET A 63 -7.03 -5.83 0.31
CA MET A 63 -7.77 -5.30 -0.81
C MET A 63 -7.25 -5.69 -2.18
N GLU A 64 -8.17 -5.73 -3.13
CA GLU A 64 -7.90 -5.70 -4.55
C GLU A 64 -8.49 -4.42 -5.15
N ILE A 65 -7.69 -3.65 -5.89
CA ILE A 65 -8.17 -2.45 -6.57
C ILE A 65 -7.76 -2.46 -8.05
N LYS A 66 -8.74 -2.21 -8.91
CA LYS A 66 -8.55 -2.09 -10.36
C LYS A 66 -9.24 -0.85 -10.90
N TYR A 67 -8.52 -0.06 -11.70
CA TYR A 67 -9.05 1.12 -12.39
C TYR A 67 -9.67 2.16 -11.44
N GLY A 68 -8.90 2.58 -10.43
CA GLY A 68 -9.37 3.55 -9.46
C GLY A 68 -8.23 4.23 -8.72
N ASN A 69 -8.57 5.07 -7.75
CA ASN A 69 -7.58 5.71 -6.90
C ASN A 69 -7.84 5.34 -5.43
N LEU A 70 -6.76 5.13 -4.70
CA LEU A 70 -6.80 4.86 -3.28
C LEU A 70 -6.05 5.95 -2.52
N THR A 71 -6.69 6.49 -1.51
CA THR A 71 -6.05 7.32 -0.51
C THR A 71 -6.31 6.73 0.87
N ILE A 72 -5.26 6.47 1.64
CA ILE A 72 -5.34 6.03 3.03
C ILE A 72 -4.53 7.02 3.87
N GLU A 73 -5.13 7.58 4.90
CA GLU A 73 -4.42 8.48 5.80
C GLU A 73 -3.49 7.70 6.73
N SER A 74 -3.96 6.62 7.35
CA SER A 74 -3.18 5.80 8.27
C SER A 74 -3.61 4.33 8.23
N VAL A 75 -2.63 3.42 8.18
CA VAL A 75 -2.86 1.97 8.21
C VAL A 75 -1.74 1.27 8.98
N SER A 76 -2.08 0.24 9.75
CA SER A 76 -1.04 -0.56 10.42
C SER A 76 -0.55 -1.69 9.52
N ARG A 77 -1.43 -2.55 9.03
CA ARG A 77 -1.09 -3.65 8.12
C ARG A 77 -1.90 -3.57 6.84
N LEU A 78 -1.22 -3.66 5.72
CA LEU A 78 -1.82 -3.58 4.41
C LEU A 78 -1.37 -4.75 3.53
N ASP A 79 -2.34 -5.52 3.04
CA ASP A 79 -2.17 -6.59 2.06
C ASP A 79 -3.01 -6.25 0.83
N MET A 80 -2.36 -6.03 -0.33
CA MET A 80 -3.06 -5.50 -1.48
C MET A 80 -2.57 -6.03 -2.81
N GLU A 81 -3.49 -6.05 -3.77
CA GLU A 81 -3.23 -6.16 -5.19
C GLU A 81 -3.74 -4.90 -5.88
N ILE A 82 -2.89 -4.27 -6.70
CA ILE A 82 -3.22 -3.00 -7.35
C ILE A 82 -2.88 -3.05 -8.84
N LYS A 83 -3.88 -2.76 -9.68
CA LYS A 83 -3.74 -2.78 -11.14
C LYS A 83 -4.38 -1.54 -11.78
N TYR A 84 -3.64 -0.89 -12.68
CA TYR A 84 -4.11 0.30 -13.40
C TYR A 84 -4.69 1.38 -12.47
N SER A 85 -4.00 1.62 -11.35
CA SER A 85 -4.50 2.43 -10.26
C SER A 85 -3.39 3.20 -9.57
N ASP A 86 -3.73 4.30 -8.91
CA ASP A 86 -2.79 5.03 -8.07
C ASP A 86 -3.18 4.91 -6.59
N ALA A 87 -2.21 4.59 -5.74
CA ALA A 87 -2.41 4.49 -4.30
C ALA A 87 -1.48 5.46 -3.55
N LYS A 88 -2.06 6.18 -2.59
CA LYS A 88 -1.36 7.10 -1.70
C LYS A 88 -1.65 6.73 -0.25
N ILE A 89 -0.60 6.43 0.50
CA ILE A 89 -0.66 6.11 1.92
C ILE A 89 0.03 7.23 2.70
N GLY A 90 -0.67 7.85 3.62
CA GLY A 90 -0.13 8.88 4.50
C GLY A 90 0.88 8.26 5.46
N THR A 91 0.44 7.37 6.34
CA THR A 91 1.30 6.67 7.31
C THR A 91 1.06 5.17 7.27
N LEU A 92 2.13 4.42 7.08
CA LEU A 92 2.18 2.96 7.26
C LEU A 92 2.92 2.65 8.56
N LYS A 93 2.25 1.96 9.50
CA LYS A 93 2.78 1.77 10.86
C LYS A 93 3.60 0.50 11.03
N ASP A 94 3.22 -0.62 10.39
CA ASP A 94 3.82 -1.93 10.64
C ASP A 94 4.23 -2.67 9.38
N ALA A 95 3.29 -3.20 8.59
CA ALA A 95 3.62 -4.11 7.51
C ALA A 95 2.86 -3.81 6.22
N LEU A 96 3.55 -4.00 5.09
CA LEU A 96 2.99 -3.97 3.74
C LEU A 96 3.33 -5.24 2.99
N ASN A 97 2.32 -5.82 2.36
CA ASN A 97 2.49 -6.84 1.34
C ASN A 97 1.69 -6.46 0.09
N VAL A 98 2.37 -6.22 -1.01
CA VAL A 98 1.76 -5.98 -2.32
C VAL A 98 2.09 -7.16 -3.21
N SER A 99 1.12 -8.03 -3.43
CA SER A 99 1.28 -9.23 -4.26
C SER A 99 1.32 -8.93 -5.76
N SER A 100 0.84 -7.78 -6.17
CA SER A 100 0.99 -7.27 -7.54
C SER A 100 0.80 -5.76 -7.59
N LEU A 101 1.82 -5.04 -8.04
CA LEU A 101 1.78 -3.63 -8.41
C LEU A 101 1.95 -3.55 -9.94
N SER A 102 0.82 -3.55 -10.68
CA SER A 102 0.84 -3.65 -12.14
C SER A 102 0.30 -2.40 -12.80
N TYR A 103 1.14 -1.74 -13.63
CA TYR A 103 0.79 -0.48 -14.31
C TYR A 103 0.22 0.57 -13.36
N SER A 104 0.84 0.69 -12.18
CA SER A 104 0.28 1.41 -11.04
C SER A 104 1.38 2.16 -10.29
N ASN A 105 0.98 3.17 -9.52
CA ASN A 105 1.91 3.88 -8.65
C ASN A 105 1.48 3.72 -7.18
N LEU A 106 2.43 3.40 -6.32
CA LEU A 106 2.23 3.34 -4.88
C LEU A 106 3.18 4.30 -4.18
N LYS A 107 2.61 5.25 -3.44
CA LYS A 107 3.37 6.23 -2.67
C LYS A 107 3.04 6.13 -1.19
N ILE A 108 4.06 5.91 -0.35
CA ILE A 108 3.99 5.94 1.10
C ILE A 108 4.74 7.18 1.58
N ARG A 109 4.01 8.12 2.19
CA ARG A 109 4.58 9.39 2.63
C ARG A 109 5.37 9.29 3.93
N ASN A 110 5.00 8.35 4.79
CA ASN A 110 5.66 8.11 6.06
C ASN A 110 5.56 6.63 6.43
N LEU A 111 6.67 5.93 6.36
CA LEU A 111 6.81 4.59 6.91
C LEU A 111 7.36 4.71 8.34
N SER A 112 6.68 4.09 9.31
CA SER A 112 7.13 4.07 10.69
C SER A 112 8.54 3.47 10.80
N PRO A 113 9.44 4.04 11.61
CA PRO A 113 10.77 3.45 11.82
C PRO A 113 10.73 2.07 12.49
N SER A 114 9.61 1.71 13.09
CA SER A 114 9.37 0.40 13.72
C SER A 114 8.64 -0.60 12.84
N PHE A 115 8.59 -0.34 11.52
CA PHE A 115 7.95 -1.27 10.59
C PHE A 115 8.62 -2.65 10.64
N SER A 116 7.81 -3.70 10.47
CA SER A 116 8.32 -5.08 10.48
C SER A 116 8.76 -5.54 9.09
N LYS A 117 7.97 -5.23 8.06
CA LYS A 117 8.25 -5.67 6.69
C LYS A 117 7.53 -4.83 5.65
N VAL A 118 8.23 -4.59 4.53
CA VAL A 118 7.64 -4.12 3.28
C VAL A 118 8.04 -5.09 2.18
N ASN A 119 7.04 -5.72 1.56
CA ASN A 119 7.21 -6.63 0.43
C ASN A 119 6.36 -6.14 -0.74
N VAL A 120 6.97 -5.97 -1.91
CA VAL A 120 6.26 -5.49 -3.10
C VAL A 120 6.76 -6.24 -4.32
N GLU A 121 5.82 -6.90 -5.00
CA GLU A 121 6.04 -7.46 -6.33
C GLU A 121 5.49 -6.47 -7.36
N SER A 122 6.37 -5.94 -8.22
CA SER A 122 6.01 -4.88 -9.18
C SER A 122 6.25 -5.32 -10.62
N HIS A 123 5.23 -5.08 -11.47
CA HIS A 123 5.29 -5.25 -12.91
C HIS A 123 4.86 -3.95 -13.61
N TYR A 124 5.83 -3.19 -14.13
CA TYR A 124 5.59 -1.87 -14.73
C TYR A 124 4.93 -0.87 -13.77
N GLY A 125 5.28 -0.94 -12.49
CA GLY A 125 4.78 -0.04 -11.46
C GLY A 125 5.91 0.74 -10.78
N ASN A 126 5.55 1.84 -10.11
CA ASN A 126 6.48 2.63 -9.32
C ASN A 126 6.13 2.55 -7.85
N LEU A 127 7.15 2.36 -7.02
CA LEU A 127 7.05 2.43 -5.56
C LEU A 127 7.90 3.59 -5.05
N GLU A 128 7.29 4.48 -4.29
CA GLU A 128 7.97 5.56 -3.56
C GLU A 128 7.68 5.41 -2.06
N VAL A 129 8.73 5.34 -1.24
CA VAL A 129 8.60 5.20 0.21
C VAL A 129 9.48 6.23 0.91
N ALA A 130 8.89 7.05 1.76
CA ALA A 130 9.61 7.96 2.61
C ALA A 130 9.71 7.41 4.05
N LEU A 131 10.93 7.46 4.60
CA LEU A 131 11.26 7.05 5.97
C LEU A 131 12.02 8.17 6.68
N PRO A 132 12.00 8.20 8.02
CA PRO A 132 12.88 9.07 8.78
C PRO A 132 14.36 8.73 8.53
N ALA A 133 15.20 9.74 8.36
CA ALA A 133 16.60 9.60 7.92
C ALA A 133 17.49 8.72 8.84
N LYS A 134 17.10 8.57 10.12
CA LYS A 134 17.85 7.75 11.10
C LYS A 134 17.37 6.30 11.19
N THR A 135 16.39 5.89 10.38
CA THR A 135 15.86 4.53 10.39
C THR A 135 16.93 3.56 9.85
N SER A 136 17.17 2.47 10.57
CA SER A 136 18.03 1.36 10.11
C SER A 136 17.17 0.32 9.40
N PHE A 137 17.55 -0.07 8.19
CA PHE A 137 16.81 -1.05 7.39
C PHE A 137 17.65 -1.63 6.27
N ARG A 138 17.18 -2.72 5.72
CA ARG A 138 17.77 -3.36 4.54
C ARG A 138 16.79 -3.33 3.37
N ILE A 139 17.29 -2.99 2.19
CA ILE A 139 16.56 -3.13 0.93
C ILE A 139 17.15 -4.31 0.18
N VAL A 140 16.27 -5.18 -0.34
CA VAL A 140 16.62 -6.19 -1.32
C VAL A 140 15.68 -6.00 -2.50
N ALA A 141 16.24 -5.66 -3.66
CA ALA A 141 15.49 -5.49 -4.90
C ALA A 141 16.04 -6.49 -5.92
N GLU A 142 15.22 -7.45 -6.31
CA GLU A 142 15.58 -8.56 -7.19
C GLU A 142 14.83 -8.47 -8.51
N ASN A 143 15.41 -9.05 -9.56
CA ASN A 143 14.81 -9.13 -10.90
C ASN A 143 14.49 -7.77 -11.53
N MET A 144 15.31 -6.76 -11.29
CA MET A 144 15.12 -5.36 -11.71
C MET A 144 15.51 -5.14 -13.18
N LYS A 145 14.89 -5.87 -14.10
CA LYS A 145 15.30 -5.95 -15.51
C LYS A 145 15.27 -4.63 -16.27
N TYR A 146 14.24 -3.81 -16.05
CA TYR A 146 14.05 -2.51 -16.69
C TYR A 146 13.71 -1.41 -15.69
N SER A 147 14.19 -1.57 -14.47
CA SER A 147 13.86 -0.72 -13.35
C SER A 147 15.12 -0.27 -12.62
N SER A 148 15.02 0.74 -11.79
CA SER A 148 16.08 1.19 -10.90
C SER A 148 15.62 1.14 -9.45
N CYS A 149 16.59 0.99 -8.54
CA CYS A 149 16.37 1.16 -7.11
C CYS A 149 17.24 2.34 -6.64
N ASP A 150 16.59 3.45 -6.34
CA ASP A 150 17.26 4.67 -5.92
C ASP A 150 17.04 4.92 -4.42
N VAL A 151 18.13 5.13 -3.69
CA VAL A 151 18.12 5.40 -2.25
C VAL A 151 18.70 6.78 -2.01
N ASN A 152 17.86 7.73 -1.61
CA ASN A 152 18.22 9.11 -1.44
C ASN A 152 18.03 9.59 0.01
N GLY A 153 18.96 10.40 0.52
CA GLY A 153 18.86 11.01 1.84
C GLY A 153 19.22 10.09 3.02
N PHE A 154 19.81 8.94 2.76
CA PHE A 154 20.23 7.97 3.78
C PHE A 154 21.73 7.71 3.77
N ASN A 155 22.27 7.31 4.91
CA ASN A 155 23.64 6.82 5.03
C ASN A 155 23.66 5.34 4.62
N ILE A 156 24.13 5.06 3.41
CA ILE A 156 24.32 3.71 2.88
C ILE A 156 25.60 3.15 3.49
N THR A 157 25.46 2.18 4.40
CA THR A 157 26.60 1.53 5.07
C THR A 157 27.18 0.38 4.26
N ARG A 158 26.34 -0.26 3.44
CA ARG A 158 26.76 -1.29 2.50
C ARG A 158 25.90 -1.28 1.26
N LYS A 159 26.52 -1.48 0.10
CA LYS A 159 25.87 -1.67 -1.20
C LYS A 159 26.43 -2.89 -1.87
N HIS A 160 25.57 -3.77 -2.33
CA HIS A 160 25.91 -4.87 -3.23
C HIS A 160 25.07 -4.76 -4.49
N PHE A 161 25.69 -4.96 -5.64
CA PHE A 161 25.04 -4.93 -6.94
C PHE A 161 25.53 -6.14 -7.72
N ASP A 162 24.59 -6.89 -8.24
CA ASP A 162 24.81 -8.04 -9.10
C ASP A 162 24.08 -7.84 -10.43
N ASP A 163 24.76 -8.03 -11.54
CA ASP A 163 24.25 -7.85 -12.91
C ASP A 163 24.52 -9.13 -13.70
N GLU A 164 23.91 -10.24 -13.26
CA GLU A 164 23.96 -11.51 -13.97
C GLU A 164 22.81 -11.63 -14.96
N ASP A 165 23.10 -11.95 -16.22
CA ASP A 165 22.15 -12.30 -17.30
C ASP A 165 20.97 -11.31 -17.52
N ARG A 166 21.22 -9.99 -17.43
CA ARG A 166 20.24 -8.90 -17.57
C ARG A 166 19.26 -8.71 -16.40
N ASP A 167 19.35 -9.52 -15.36
CA ASP A 167 18.59 -9.32 -14.14
C ASP A 167 19.45 -8.58 -13.12
N LYS A 168 19.05 -7.35 -12.78
CA LYS A 168 19.79 -6.52 -11.83
C LYS A 168 19.26 -6.76 -10.43
N ASN A 169 20.17 -7.08 -9.52
CA ASN A 169 19.85 -7.27 -8.12
C ASN A 169 20.61 -6.23 -7.27
N TYR A 170 19.91 -5.58 -6.37
CA TYR A 170 20.46 -4.56 -5.48
C TYR A 170 20.22 -4.96 -4.02
N THR A 171 21.26 -4.85 -3.22
CA THR A 171 21.13 -4.90 -1.77
C THR A 171 21.75 -3.66 -1.16
N TYR A 172 21.00 -2.98 -0.30
CA TYR A 172 21.46 -1.83 0.46
C TYR A 172 21.24 -2.09 1.95
N GLU A 173 22.25 -1.83 2.75
CA GLU A 173 22.15 -1.72 4.21
C GLU A 173 22.22 -0.23 4.57
N ILE A 174 21.24 0.23 5.31
CA ILE A 174 21.06 1.63 5.65
C ILE A 174 21.19 1.81 7.16
N ASN A 175 22.09 2.71 7.58
CA ASN A 175 22.37 3.00 8.99
C ASN A 175 22.73 1.73 9.81
N GLY A 176 23.35 0.73 9.18
CA GLY A 176 23.77 -0.52 9.83
C GLY A 176 22.64 -1.54 10.04
N GLY A 177 21.57 -1.46 9.29
CA GLY A 177 20.43 -2.42 9.32
C GLY A 177 20.62 -3.59 8.35
#